data_bb1df8c74219e01ba36b393fba3198c8
#
_entry.id   bb1df8c74219e01ba36b393fba3198c8
#
_cell.length_a   1.000
_cell.length_b   1.000
_cell.length_c   1.000
_cell.angle_alpha   90.00
_cell.angle_beta   90.00
_cell.angle_gamma   90.00
#
_symmetry.space_group_name_H-M   'P 1'
#
loop_
_entity.id
_entity.type
_entity.pdbx_description
1 polymer ?
#
loop_
_entity_poly.entity_id
_entity_poly.type
_entity_poly.pdbx_seq_one_letter_code
_entity_poly.pdbx_strand_id
1 'polypeptide(L)'
;MNYYKIKIIICSSMTKSLLKFLFLLTISVPLFAQKKSNFDLICERTSSVTAYKDLPKAIKTADSLYMKAQKPSEKIKCLVLSSELYQHAGELKKAICYSENAHSVINQINDPEWMAVVTRLLARQYRQVGLYERSKKYIVKGLYASGQIVDFQKSNEAAGLLNQEMAFYEMEMGNFPNAIRNIESSLKYFGKINSNNKNRTAAASYQLLGDVYFKLNDYSVSESYYRKAEGLLKNGSCTLGLVYNGLGGIRLKQKNWNDAERYLKKAEKIADTSRSLKLKKAVYSNINDYYEGIGDNFKASLYAVKYMHAYDSIAARNQSFVTMGAETLKGNSNKKGGQMNLVKNTAIVILFTSLVGLLVLFRTKQRKQRSKFRNIIRTQLHMISSKAYYPLAQSGDSEFSNIFVEEVDEKDSEADRRRNDSLMTSETESKLLELLEDFEKGNLYNNKGMSLSFLAGELNTNTKYLSYVINQHKNADFKTYINRLRINYIVDKLINDEKYRQYKISILADECGFSSHSKFAAVFKAVTDYSPSAYIKYLDAENTSDKNVHFPEND
;
A
#
# COMPACT_ATOMS: atom_id res chain seq x y z
N MET A 1 9.27 -93.14 3.82
CA MET A 1 9.78 -92.07 2.96
C MET A 1 8.67 -91.35 2.12
N ASN A 2 7.42 -91.84 2.15
CA ASN A 2 6.34 -91.25 1.33
C ASN A 2 5.46 -90.21 2.05
N TYR A 3 5.48 -90.12 3.38
CA TYR A 3 4.61 -89.20 4.13
C TYR A 3 5.15 -87.75 4.12
N TYR A 4 6.45 -87.55 4.04
CA TYR A 4 7.06 -86.23 3.99
C TYR A 4 6.96 -85.56 2.60
N LYS A 5 6.95 -86.33 1.51
CA LYS A 5 6.77 -85.77 0.15
C LYS A 5 5.37 -85.24 -0.11
N ILE A 6 4.34 -85.89 0.46
CA ILE A 6 2.95 -85.42 0.30
C ILE A 6 2.68 -84.13 1.09
N LYS A 7 3.28 -84.00 2.29
CA LYS A 7 3.12 -82.78 3.11
C LYS A 7 3.80 -81.52 2.48
N ILE A 8 4.93 -81.71 1.79
CA ILE A 8 5.64 -80.64 1.10
C ILE A 8 4.88 -80.19 -0.17
N ILE A 9 4.25 -81.18 -0.89
CA ILE A 9 3.48 -80.85 -2.10
C ILE A 9 2.18 -80.10 -1.77
N ILE A 10 1.49 -80.51 -0.68
CA ILE A 10 0.25 -79.82 -0.23
C ILE A 10 0.56 -78.44 0.32
N CYS A 11 1.66 -78.26 1.06
CA CYS A 11 2.07 -76.95 1.57
C CYS A 11 2.50 -76.01 0.44
N SER A 12 3.20 -76.48 -0.59
CA SER A 12 3.60 -75.73 -1.79
C SER A 12 2.40 -75.33 -2.67
N SER A 13 1.38 -76.15 -2.74
CA SER A 13 0.14 -75.86 -3.48
C SER A 13 -0.72 -74.83 -2.77
N MET A 14 -0.86 -74.91 -1.44
CA MET A 14 -1.59 -73.94 -0.64
C MET A 14 -0.91 -72.58 -0.64
N THR A 15 0.42 -72.48 -0.54
CA THR A 15 1.14 -71.24 -0.60
C THR A 15 1.04 -70.58 -1.98
N LYS A 16 1.09 -71.34 -3.06
CA LYS A 16 0.87 -70.85 -4.44
C LYS A 16 -0.57 -70.37 -4.67
N SER A 17 -1.55 -71.03 -4.08
CA SER A 17 -2.96 -70.61 -4.14
C SER A 17 -3.22 -69.38 -3.30
N LEU A 18 -2.61 -69.25 -2.11
CA LEU A 18 -2.68 -68.05 -1.25
C LEU A 18 -1.98 -66.85 -1.91
N LEU A 19 -0.83 -67.03 -2.55
CA LEU A 19 -0.12 -66.04 -3.29
C LEU A 19 -0.92 -65.52 -4.51
N LYS A 20 -1.59 -66.44 -5.24
CA LYS A 20 -2.49 -66.08 -6.34
C LYS A 20 -3.73 -65.33 -5.85
N PHE A 21 -4.28 -65.69 -4.68
CA PHE A 21 -5.41 -64.94 -4.09
C PHE A 21 -5.02 -63.56 -3.56
N LEU A 22 -3.82 -63.41 -2.95
CA LEU A 22 -3.25 -62.14 -2.60
C LEU A 22 -2.96 -61.28 -3.83
N PHE A 23 -2.46 -61.86 -4.92
CA PHE A 23 -2.20 -61.16 -6.17
C PHE A 23 -3.49 -60.73 -6.90
N LEU A 24 -4.56 -61.51 -6.80
CA LEU A 24 -5.89 -61.16 -7.30
C LEU A 24 -6.58 -60.07 -6.46
N LEU A 25 -6.30 -60.01 -5.14
CA LEU A 25 -6.79 -58.95 -4.26
C LEU A 25 -6.06 -57.60 -4.52
N THR A 26 -4.82 -57.63 -5.00
CA THR A 26 -4.07 -56.39 -5.36
C THR A 26 -4.43 -55.83 -6.73
N ILE A 27 -5.03 -56.65 -7.62
CA ILE A 27 -5.44 -56.22 -8.98
C ILE A 27 -6.85 -55.60 -9.00
N SER A 28 -7.64 -55.75 -7.95
CA SER A 28 -9.01 -55.23 -7.86
C SER A 28 -9.17 -53.95 -7.04
N VAL A 29 -8.08 -53.19 -6.80
CA VAL A 29 -8.26 -51.78 -6.47
C VAL A 29 -8.51 -51.06 -7.80
N PRO A 30 -9.76 -50.81 -8.18
CA PRO A 30 -9.99 -49.97 -9.35
C PRO A 30 -9.33 -48.65 -9.04
N LEU A 31 -8.38 -48.22 -9.88
CA LEU A 31 -8.05 -46.82 -10.02
C LEU A 31 -9.34 -46.09 -10.46
N PHE A 32 -10.23 -45.85 -9.50
CA PHE A 32 -11.27 -44.86 -9.68
C PHE A 32 -10.56 -43.50 -9.76
N ALA A 33 -10.02 -43.17 -10.92
CA ALA A 33 -9.94 -41.78 -11.33
C ALA A 33 -11.39 -41.25 -11.21
N GLN A 34 -11.68 -40.58 -10.11
CA GLN A 34 -13.00 -40.11 -9.77
C GLN A 34 -13.43 -39.15 -10.89
N LYS A 35 -14.25 -39.68 -11.83
CA LYS A 35 -14.75 -38.91 -12.98
C LYS A 35 -15.46 -37.68 -12.41
N LYS A 36 -14.90 -36.50 -12.65
CA LYS A 36 -15.50 -35.26 -12.16
C LYS A 36 -16.99 -35.26 -12.49
N SER A 37 -17.82 -34.90 -11.52
CA SER A 37 -19.26 -34.80 -11.74
C SER A 37 -19.56 -33.74 -12.81
N ASN A 38 -20.68 -33.87 -13.49
CA ASN A 38 -21.10 -32.81 -14.45
C ASN A 38 -21.24 -31.45 -13.76
N PHE A 39 -21.66 -31.44 -12.50
CA PHE A 39 -21.71 -30.23 -11.66
C PHE A 39 -20.32 -29.61 -11.50
N ASP A 40 -19.30 -30.41 -11.19
CA ASP A 40 -17.92 -29.95 -11.03
C ASP A 40 -17.35 -29.36 -12.32
N LEU A 41 -17.62 -30.01 -13.45
CA LEU A 41 -17.18 -29.52 -14.76
C LEU A 41 -17.82 -28.17 -15.13
N ILE A 42 -19.11 -27.99 -14.81
CA ILE A 42 -19.81 -26.72 -15.06
C ILE A 42 -19.22 -25.61 -14.14
N CYS A 43 -18.98 -25.91 -12.85
CA CYS A 43 -18.35 -24.94 -11.95
C CYS A 43 -16.97 -24.51 -12.46
N GLU A 44 -16.12 -25.48 -12.83
CA GLU A 44 -14.78 -25.22 -13.35
C GLU A 44 -14.80 -24.42 -14.66
N ARG A 45 -15.68 -24.77 -15.58
CA ARG A 45 -15.87 -24.02 -16.84
C ARG A 45 -16.37 -22.60 -16.58
N THR A 46 -17.25 -22.44 -15.59
CA THR A 46 -17.80 -21.13 -15.22
C THR A 46 -16.70 -20.23 -14.66
N SER A 47 -15.85 -20.74 -13.77
CA SER A 47 -14.75 -19.94 -13.17
C SER A 47 -13.61 -19.68 -14.17
N SER A 48 -13.25 -20.68 -15.00
CA SER A 48 -12.05 -20.60 -15.84
C SER A 48 -12.30 -20.02 -17.24
N VAL A 49 -13.49 -20.13 -17.78
CA VAL A 49 -13.81 -19.72 -19.17
C VAL A 49 -14.90 -18.66 -19.19
N THR A 50 -16.08 -18.94 -18.60
CA THR A 50 -17.24 -18.06 -18.72
C THR A 50 -17.00 -16.74 -18.00
N ALA A 51 -16.36 -16.77 -16.82
CA ALA A 51 -16.01 -15.57 -16.05
C ALA A 51 -15.16 -14.55 -16.83
N TYR A 52 -14.28 -15.03 -17.70
CA TYR A 52 -13.43 -14.16 -18.51
C TYR A 52 -14.12 -13.61 -19.76
N LYS A 53 -15.06 -14.38 -20.34
CA LYS A 53 -15.78 -13.98 -21.56
C LYS A 53 -17.02 -13.15 -21.24
N ASP A 54 -17.82 -13.60 -20.31
CA ASP A 54 -19.13 -13.02 -19.96
C ASP A 54 -19.36 -13.19 -18.45
N LEU A 55 -18.93 -12.20 -17.67
CA LEU A 55 -19.06 -12.22 -16.21
C LEU A 55 -20.52 -12.22 -15.73
N PRO A 56 -21.46 -11.44 -16.29
CA PRO A 56 -22.87 -11.52 -15.94
C PRO A 56 -23.45 -12.93 -16.14
N LYS A 57 -23.11 -13.59 -17.24
CA LYS A 57 -23.53 -14.97 -17.52
C LYS A 57 -22.94 -15.95 -16.52
N ALA A 58 -21.66 -15.77 -16.14
CA ALA A 58 -21.03 -16.61 -15.13
C ALA A 58 -21.73 -16.49 -13.76
N ILE A 59 -22.09 -15.29 -13.34
CA ILE A 59 -22.83 -15.03 -12.09
C ILE A 59 -24.19 -15.73 -12.14
N LYS A 60 -25.00 -15.54 -13.21
CA LYS A 60 -26.28 -16.22 -13.38
C LYS A 60 -26.14 -17.74 -13.35
N THR A 61 -25.06 -18.28 -13.94
CA THR A 61 -24.78 -19.71 -13.91
C THR A 61 -24.48 -20.21 -12.49
N ALA A 62 -23.69 -19.45 -11.72
CA ALA A 62 -23.38 -19.79 -10.32
C ALA A 62 -24.64 -19.79 -9.45
N ASP A 63 -25.52 -18.79 -9.61
CA ASP A 63 -26.81 -18.73 -8.92
C ASP A 63 -27.72 -19.91 -9.29
N SER A 64 -27.81 -20.27 -10.57
CA SER A 64 -28.56 -21.44 -11.02
C SER A 64 -28.01 -22.76 -10.46
N LEU A 65 -26.67 -22.89 -10.36
CA LEU A 65 -26.04 -24.05 -9.75
C LEU A 65 -26.32 -24.13 -8.25
N TYR A 66 -26.31 -22.99 -7.55
CA TYR A 66 -26.63 -22.96 -6.12
C TYR A 66 -28.05 -23.42 -5.83
N MET A 67 -29.02 -23.01 -6.67
CA MET A 67 -30.42 -23.45 -6.55
C MET A 67 -30.59 -24.96 -6.78
N LYS A 68 -29.74 -25.57 -7.62
CA LYS A 68 -29.76 -27.00 -7.95
C LYS A 68 -28.93 -27.84 -6.98
N ALA A 69 -28.05 -27.23 -6.17
CA ALA A 69 -27.16 -27.91 -5.25
C ALA A 69 -27.93 -28.58 -4.11
N GLN A 70 -27.83 -29.90 -4.01
CA GLN A 70 -28.51 -30.70 -2.97
C GLN A 70 -27.59 -30.94 -1.78
N LYS A 71 -26.28 -31.16 -2.04
CA LYS A 71 -25.30 -31.46 -1.02
C LYS A 71 -24.72 -30.19 -0.41
N PRO A 72 -24.42 -30.17 0.90
CA PRO A 72 -23.76 -29.01 1.52
C PRO A 72 -22.43 -28.63 0.85
N SER A 73 -21.63 -29.63 0.43
CA SER A 73 -20.37 -29.39 -0.31
C SER A 73 -20.57 -28.70 -1.66
N GLU A 74 -21.65 -29.04 -2.39
CA GLU A 74 -22.03 -28.38 -3.64
C GLU A 74 -22.46 -26.93 -3.39
N LYS A 75 -23.24 -26.68 -2.32
CA LYS A 75 -23.65 -25.33 -1.91
C LYS A 75 -22.43 -24.46 -1.59
N ILE A 76 -21.48 -25.00 -0.81
CA ILE A 76 -20.23 -24.29 -0.48
C ILE A 76 -19.46 -23.96 -1.76
N LYS A 77 -19.36 -24.91 -2.69
CA LYS A 77 -18.68 -24.72 -3.97
C LYS A 77 -19.29 -23.60 -4.80
N CYS A 78 -20.62 -23.54 -4.86
CA CYS A 78 -21.32 -22.45 -5.52
C CYS A 78 -21.10 -21.10 -4.83
N LEU A 79 -21.15 -21.06 -3.49
CA LEU A 79 -20.93 -19.84 -2.73
C LEU A 79 -19.50 -19.32 -2.91
N VAL A 80 -18.50 -20.21 -2.92
CA VAL A 80 -17.11 -19.86 -3.23
C VAL A 80 -16.98 -19.33 -4.66
N LEU A 81 -17.60 -20.02 -5.64
CA LEU A 81 -17.63 -19.58 -7.04
C LEU A 81 -18.26 -18.17 -7.16
N SER A 82 -19.42 -17.93 -6.56
CA SER A 82 -20.08 -16.62 -6.57
C SER A 82 -19.20 -15.56 -5.90
N SER A 83 -18.55 -15.89 -4.77
CA SER A 83 -17.62 -14.98 -4.12
C SER A 83 -16.44 -14.58 -5.02
N GLU A 84 -15.83 -15.54 -5.71
CA GLU A 84 -14.74 -15.26 -6.65
C GLU A 84 -15.21 -14.42 -7.84
N LEU A 85 -16.38 -14.71 -8.40
CA LEU A 85 -16.97 -13.95 -9.51
C LEU A 85 -17.24 -12.49 -9.10
N TYR A 86 -17.84 -12.26 -7.93
CA TYR A 86 -18.06 -10.91 -7.41
C TYR A 86 -16.76 -10.19 -7.05
N GLN A 87 -15.75 -10.91 -6.59
CA GLN A 87 -14.40 -10.34 -6.41
C GLN A 87 -13.79 -9.92 -7.76
N HIS A 88 -13.96 -10.71 -8.82
CA HIS A 88 -13.55 -10.34 -10.19
C HIS A 88 -14.34 -9.15 -10.74
N ALA A 89 -15.64 -9.03 -10.40
CA ALA A 89 -16.44 -7.86 -10.70
C ALA A 89 -15.99 -6.60 -9.96
N GLY A 90 -15.21 -6.77 -8.88
CA GLY A 90 -14.82 -5.70 -7.98
C GLY A 90 -15.86 -5.36 -6.92
N GLU A 91 -16.91 -6.17 -6.81
CA GLU A 91 -17.96 -6.02 -5.80
C GLU A 91 -17.57 -6.76 -4.51
N LEU A 92 -16.52 -6.27 -3.84
CA LEU A 92 -15.96 -6.91 -2.64
C LEU A 92 -17.00 -7.13 -1.53
N LYS A 93 -17.98 -6.24 -1.42
CA LYS A 93 -19.11 -6.38 -0.49
C LYS A 93 -19.85 -7.70 -0.70
N LYS A 94 -20.29 -7.96 -1.91
CA LYS A 94 -21.00 -9.20 -2.27
C LYS A 94 -20.08 -10.41 -2.13
N ALA A 95 -18.82 -10.27 -2.56
CA ALA A 95 -17.83 -11.33 -2.44
C ALA A 95 -17.66 -11.80 -0.99
N ILE A 96 -17.50 -10.88 -0.03
CA ILE A 96 -17.40 -11.20 1.39
C ILE A 96 -18.68 -11.84 1.92
N CYS A 97 -19.85 -11.32 1.54
CA CYS A 97 -21.14 -11.89 1.94
C CYS A 97 -21.27 -13.36 1.52
N TYR A 98 -20.93 -13.70 0.26
CA TYR A 98 -20.94 -15.07 -0.22
C TYR A 98 -19.90 -15.95 0.50
N SER A 99 -18.72 -15.43 0.81
CA SER A 99 -17.71 -16.16 1.58
C SER A 99 -18.14 -16.41 3.03
N GLU A 100 -18.82 -15.44 3.67
CA GLU A 100 -19.37 -15.61 5.02
C GLU A 100 -20.51 -16.62 5.05
N ASN A 101 -21.37 -16.62 4.03
CA ASN A 101 -22.40 -17.63 3.87
C ASN A 101 -21.77 -19.04 3.68
N ALA A 102 -20.72 -19.16 2.87
CA ALA A 102 -19.97 -20.41 2.75
C ALA A 102 -19.39 -20.86 4.10
N HIS A 103 -18.80 -19.95 4.86
CA HIS A 103 -18.25 -20.22 6.17
C HIS A 103 -19.33 -20.67 7.17
N SER A 104 -20.55 -20.12 7.11
CA SER A 104 -21.68 -20.54 7.93
C SER A 104 -22.10 -21.98 7.63
N VAL A 105 -22.15 -22.37 6.34
CA VAL A 105 -22.48 -23.75 5.93
C VAL A 105 -21.39 -24.73 6.37
N ILE A 106 -20.11 -24.36 6.24
CA ILE A 106 -18.98 -25.25 6.64
C ILE A 106 -19.00 -25.55 8.13
N ASN A 107 -19.34 -24.58 8.98
CA ASN A 107 -19.44 -24.80 10.42
C ASN A 107 -20.46 -25.89 10.80
N GLN A 108 -21.42 -26.22 9.91
CA GLN A 108 -22.38 -27.29 10.12
C GLN A 108 -21.87 -28.67 9.73
N ILE A 109 -20.91 -28.77 8.79
CA ILE A 109 -20.40 -30.03 8.25
C ILE A 109 -18.98 -30.39 8.70
N ASN A 110 -18.30 -29.45 9.36
CA ASN A 110 -16.92 -29.58 9.89
C ASN A 110 -15.91 -30.16 8.88
N ASP A 111 -15.93 -29.67 7.65
CA ASP A 111 -15.01 -30.08 6.56
C ASP A 111 -13.75 -29.22 6.58
N PRO A 112 -12.56 -29.76 6.92
CA PRO A 112 -11.34 -29.00 7.04
C PRO A 112 -10.80 -28.48 5.68
N GLU A 113 -11.06 -29.18 4.57
CA GLU A 113 -10.64 -28.76 3.24
C GLU A 113 -11.39 -27.49 2.83
N TRP A 114 -12.73 -27.50 2.91
CA TRP A 114 -13.53 -26.32 2.64
C TRP A 114 -13.28 -25.19 3.65
N MET A 115 -13.02 -25.53 4.92
CA MET A 115 -12.66 -24.54 5.93
C MET A 115 -11.39 -23.79 5.55
N ALA A 116 -10.33 -24.47 5.11
CA ALA A 116 -9.08 -23.86 4.67
C ALA A 116 -9.28 -22.97 3.43
N VAL A 117 -10.08 -23.42 2.45
CA VAL A 117 -10.38 -22.65 1.23
C VAL A 117 -11.13 -21.36 1.55
N VAL A 118 -12.22 -21.45 2.32
CA VAL A 118 -13.10 -20.30 2.59
C VAL A 118 -12.44 -19.30 3.54
N THR A 119 -11.71 -19.79 4.56
CA THR A 119 -10.99 -18.89 5.47
C THR A 119 -9.87 -18.13 4.75
N ARG A 120 -9.16 -18.77 3.81
CA ARG A 120 -8.19 -18.08 2.96
C ARG A 120 -8.85 -17.00 2.09
N LEU A 121 -10.02 -17.29 1.53
CA LEU A 121 -10.77 -16.35 0.71
C LEU A 121 -11.22 -15.15 1.54
N LEU A 122 -11.80 -15.39 2.72
CA LEU A 122 -12.17 -14.35 3.68
C LEU A 122 -10.96 -13.52 4.14
N ALA A 123 -9.84 -14.18 4.46
CA ALA A 123 -8.62 -13.51 4.86
C ALA A 123 -8.14 -12.50 3.80
N ARG A 124 -8.09 -12.93 2.54
CA ARG A 124 -7.73 -12.06 1.40
C ARG A 124 -8.69 -10.89 1.26
N GLN A 125 -9.99 -11.15 1.30
CA GLN A 125 -11.03 -10.15 1.12
C GLN A 125 -11.02 -9.11 2.24
N TYR A 126 -10.91 -9.55 3.51
CA TYR A 126 -10.80 -8.65 4.66
C TYR A 126 -9.53 -7.80 4.62
N ARG A 127 -8.39 -8.37 4.19
CA ARG A 127 -7.16 -7.60 3.99
C ARG A 127 -7.34 -6.53 2.90
N GLN A 128 -8.00 -6.86 1.80
CA GLN A 128 -8.25 -5.91 0.70
C GLN A 128 -9.09 -4.70 1.13
N VAL A 129 -9.97 -4.86 2.11
CA VAL A 129 -10.78 -3.76 2.66
C VAL A 129 -10.17 -3.13 3.93
N GLY A 130 -8.92 -3.48 4.28
CA GLY A 130 -8.20 -2.90 5.42
C GLY A 130 -8.56 -3.46 6.79
N LEU A 131 -9.38 -4.53 6.86
CA LEU A 131 -9.75 -5.19 8.12
C LEU A 131 -8.71 -6.25 8.50
N TYR A 132 -7.51 -5.79 8.81
CA TYR A 132 -6.32 -6.62 9.02
C TYR A 132 -6.48 -7.62 10.16
N GLU A 133 -7.06 -7.23 11.28
CA GLU A 133 -7.26 -8.15 12.42
C GLU A 133 -8.22 -9.30 12.08
N ARG A 134 -9.29 -9.02 11.32
CA ARG A 134 -10.18 -10.08 10.81
C ARG A 134 -9.45 -10.98 9.83
N SER A 135 -8.67 -10.40 8.93
CA SER A 135 -7.83 -11.16 7.99
C SER A 135 -6.93 -12.13 8.73
N LYS A 136 -6.15 -11.67 9.72
CA LYS A 136 -5.26 -12.48 10.55
C LYS A 136 -6.00 -13.63 11.25
N LYS A 137 -7.17 -13.32 11.86
CA LYS A 137 -7.99 -14.34 12.51
C LYS A 137 -8.38 -15.48 11.55
N TYR A 138 -8.78 -15.14 10.31
CA TYR A 138 -9.13 -16.14 9.32
C TYR A 138 -7.92 -16.91 8.79
N ILE A 139 -6.75 -16.27 8.66
CA ILE A 139 -5.50 -16.97 8.29
C ILE A 139 -5.17 -18.03 9.35
N VAL A 140 -5.18 -17.67 10.64
CA VAL A 140 -4.87 -18.61 11.73
C VAL A 140 -5.86 -19.76 11.74
N LYS A 141 -7.17 -19.49 11.60
CA LYS A 141 -8.20 -20.54 11.51
C LYS A 141 -7.97 -21.45 10.31
N GLY A 142 -7.59 -20.90 9.17
CA GLY A 142 -7.29 -21.67 7.96
C GLY A 142 -6.06 -22.53 8.10
N LEU A 143 -4.98 -22.03 8.70
CA LEU A 143 -3.75 -22.79 8.97
C LEU A 143 -4.04 -23.98 9.90
N TYR A 144 -4.86 -23.78 10.93
CA TYR A 144 -5.29 -24.88 11.78
C TYR A 144 -6.09 -25.93 10.99
N ALA A 145 -7.05 -25.50 10.17
CA ALA A 145 -7.83 -26.41 9.33
C ALA A 145 -6.97 -27.14 8.30
N SER A 146 -5.97 -26.47 7.69
CA SER A 146 -5.08 -27.10 6.72
C SER A 146 -4.29 -28.27 7.30
N GLY A 147 -3.93 -28.20 8.59
CA GLY A 147 -3.26 -29.31 9.30
C GLY A 147 -4.16 -30.50 9.55
N GLN A 148 -5.48 -30.35 9.45
CA GLN A 148 -6.47 -31.45 9.64
C GLN A 148 -6.88 -32.09 8.32
N ILE A 149 -6.45 -31.59 7.17
CA ILE A 149 -6.74 -32.18 5.87
C ILE A 149 -5.95 -33.49 5.72
N VAL A 150 -6.66 -34.59 5.53
CA VAL A 150 -6.07 -35.93 5.39
C VAL A 150 -5.24 -36.06 4.11
N ASP A 151 -5.71 -35.47 3.01
CA ASP A 151 -4.96 -35.49 1.74
C ASP A 151 -3.69 -34.63 1.87
N PHE A 152 -2.53 -35.28 1.80
CA PHE A 152 -1.22 -34.64 1.93
C PHE A 152 -0.98 -33.51 0.91
N GLN A 153 -1.41 -33.71 -0.35
CA GLN A 153 -1.23 -32.70 -1.40
C GLN A 153 -2.08 -31.47 -1.12
N LYS A 154 -3.35 -31.64 -0.80
CA LYS A 154 -4.28 -30.56 -0.47
C LYS A 154 -3.90 -29.84 0.81
N SER A 155 -3.48 -30.57 1.85
CA SER A 155 -2.99 -30.01 3.11
C SER A 155 -1.83 -29.05 2.87
N ASN A 156 -0.79 -29.51 2.15
CA ASN A 156 0.37 -28.67 1.86
C ASN A 156 0.03 -27.50 0.91
N GLU A 157 -0.83 -27.69 -0.08
CA GLU A 157 -1.28 -26.61 -0.95
C GLU A 157 -2.02 -25.53 -0.15
N ALA A 158 -2.96 -25.92 0.71
CA ALA A 158 -3.72 -25.01 1.58
C ALA A 158 -2.80 -24.27 2.55
N ALA A 159 -1.90 -24.98 3.24
CA ALA A 159 -0.94 -24.36 4.16
C ALA A 159 0.00 -23.38 3.45
N GLY A 160 0.50 -23.72 2.26
CA GLY A 160 1.33 -22.84 1.46
C GLY A 160 0.61 -21.55 1.06
N LEU A 161 -0.63 -21.65 0.58
CA LEU A 161 -1.44 -20.51 0.20
C LEU A 161 -1.81 -19.60 1.39
N LEU A 162 -2.08 -20.20 2.56
CA LEU A 162 -2.38 -19.44 3.78
C LEU A 162 -1.14 -18.72 4.34
N ASN A 163 0.04 -19.34 4.24
CA ASN A 163 1.30 -18.66 4.57
C ASN A 163 1.58 -17.48 3.61
N GLN A 164 1.21 -17.56 2.34
CA GLN A 164 1.26 -16.40 1.44
C GLN A 164 0.31 -15.28 1.91
N GLU A 165 -0.91 -15.60 2.34
CA GLU A 165 -1.82 -14.56 2.89
C GLU A 165 -1.28 -13.96 4.20
N MET A 166 -0.63 -14.76 5.07
CA MET A 166 0.05 -14.24 6.26
C MET A 166 1.21 -13.32 5.87
N ALA A 167 1.99 -13.68 4.85
CA ALA A 167 3.05 -12.82 4.35
C ALA A 167 2.51 -11.47 3.83
N PHE A 168 1.41 -11.48 3.09
CA PHE A 168 0.74 -10.23 2.69
C PHE A 168 0.30 -9.40 3.89
N TYR A 169 -0.25 -10.03 4.93
CA TYR A 169 -0.61 -9.34 6.17
C TYR A 169 0.62 -8.68 6.81
N GLU A 170 1.72 -9.41 6.97
CA GLU A 170 2.96 -8.90 7.58
C GLU A 170 3.59 -7.78 6.73
N MET A 171 3.51 -7.86 5.40
CA MET A 171 3.97 -6.81 4.49
C MET A 171 3.17 -5.50 4.64
N GLU A 172 1.85 -5.60 4.81
CA GLU A 172 0.97 -4.44 5.05
C GLU A 172 1.23 -3.82 6.44
N MET A 173 1.65 -4.64 7.42
CA MET A 173 2.05 -4.17 8.75
C MET A 173 3.50 -3.65 8.80
N GLY A 174 4.24 -3.72 7.69
CA GLY A 174 5.65 -3.31 7.64
C GLY A 174 6.63 -4.30 8.30
N ASN A 175 6.16 -5.48 8.70
CA ASN A 175 6.98 -6.49 9.36
C ASN A 175 7.64 -7.41 8.33
N PHE A 176 8.64 -6.89 7.61
CA PHE A 176 9.32 -7.59 6.53
C PHE A 176 10.04 -8.89 6.96
N PRO A 177 10.70 -8.98 8.14
CA PRO A 177 11.29 -10.24 8.58
C PRO A 177 10.26 -11.37 8.74
N ASN A 178 9.09 -11.08 9.29
CA ASN A 178 8.01 -12.06 9.39
C ASN A 178 7.41 -12.39 8.02
N ALA A 179 7.28 -11.41 7.13
CA ALA A 179 6.84 -11.63 5.77
C ALA A 179 7.75 -12.62 5.05
N ILE A 180 9.07 -12.45 5.11
CA ILE A 180 10.07 -13.36 4.52
C ILE A 180 9.88 -14.77 5.08
N ARG A 181 9.84 -14.95 6.41
CA ARG A 181 9.64 -16.26 7.05
C ARG A 181 8.37 -16.96 6.57
N ASN A 182 7.28 -16.24 6.43
CA ASN A 182 6.02 -16.79 5.94
C ASN A 182 6.08 -17.16 4.46
N ILE A 183 6.78 -16.37 3.62
CA ILE A 183 6.97 -16.71 2.21
C ILE A 183 7.85 -17.95 2.06
N GLU A 184 8.93 -18.04 2.81
CA GLU A 184 9.80 -19.24 2.82
C GLU A 184 9.05 -20.49 3.29
N SER A 185 8.20 -20.34 4.32
CA SER A 185 7.31 -21.43 4.76
C SER A 185 6.36 -21.84 3.65
N SER A 186 5.78 -20.89 2.90
CA SER A 186 4.93 -21.20 1.76
C SER A 186 5.67 -21.98 0.67
N LEU A 187 6.90 -21.58 0.34
CA LEU A 187 7.76 -22.29 -0.61
C LEU A 187 8.08 -23.72 -0.15
N LYS A 188 8.36 -23.92 1.14
CA LYS A 188 8.59 -25.25 1.73
C LYS A 188 7.36 -26.15 1.57
N TYR A 189 6.16 -25.62 1.77
CA TYR A 189 4.92 -26.38 1.53
C TYR A 189 4.71 -26.68 0.05
N PHE A 190 4.91 -25.71 -0.85
CA PHE A 190 4.79 -25.96 -2.29
C PHE A 190 5.88 -26.90 -2.84
N GLY A 191 7.03 -26.98 -2.18
CA GLY A 191 8.07 -27.97 -2.50
C GLY A 191 7.59 -29.42 -2.38
N LYS A 192 6.65 -29.67 -1.45
CA LYS A 192 6.14 -31.01 -1.13
C LYS A 192 4.98 -31.47 -2.03
N ILE A 193 4.39 -30.57 -2.83
CA ILE A 193 3.26 -30.92 -3.68
C ILE A 193 3.69 -31.29 -5.10
N ASN A 194 2.89 -32.13 -5.74
CA ASN A 194 3.08 -32.54 -7.12
C ASN A 194 1.83 -32.19 -7.94
N SER A 195 1.53 -30.89 -8.00
CA SER A 195 0.34 -30.35 -8.66
C SER A 195 0.72 -29.49 -9.86
N ASN A 196 -0.16 -29.42 -10.85
CA ASN A 196 -0.01 -28.52 -12.01
C ASN A 196 0.11 -27.02 -11.62
N ASN A 197 -0.33 -26.68 -10.41
CA ASN A 197 -0.28 -25.33 -9.87
C ASN A 197 1.04 -25.01 -9.14
N LYS A 198 1.89 -26.00 -8.87
CA LYS A 198 3.14 -25.85 -8.10
C LYS A 198 3.99 -24.68 -8.60
N ASN A 199 4.29 -24.65 -9.88
CA ASN A 199 5.14 -23.62 -10.46
C ASN A 199 4.50 -22.24 -10.34
N ARG A 200 3.20 -22.12 -10.53
CA ARG A 200 2.46 -20.85 -10.41
C ARG A 200 2.43 -20.33 -8.98
N THR A 201 2.19 -21.21 -8.00
CA THR A 201 2.16 -20.82 -6.58
C THR A 201 3.55 -20.49 -6.05
N ALA A 202 4.58 -21.26 -6.43
CA ALA A 202 5.96 -20.97 -6.10
C ALA A 202 6.45 -19.65 -6.73
N ALA A 203 6.10 -19.39 -7.99
CA ALA A 203 6.43 -18.14 -8.65
C ALA A 203 5.80 -16.93 -7.94
N ALA A 204 4.56 -17.04 -7.46
CA ALA A 204 3.94 -16.00 -6.67
C ALA A 204 4.69 -15.73 -5.35
N SER A 205 5.18 -16.78 -4.68
CA SER A 205 6.02 -16.63 -3.48
C SER A 205 7.37 -15.97 -3.81
N TYR A 206 8.04 -16.36 -4.89
CA TYR A 206 9.28 -15.69 -5.31
C TYR A 206 9.05 -14.23 -5.71
N GLN A 207 7.93 -13.92 -6.37
CA GLN A 207 7.56 -12.54 -6.67
C GLN A 207 7.37 -11.72 -5.39
N LEU A 208 6.73 -12.29 -4.35
CA LEU A 208 6.59 -11.64 -3.06
C LEU A 208 7.93 -11.40 -2.34
N LEU A 209 8.87 -12.37 -2.40
CA LEU A 209 10.23 -12.15 -1.89
C LEU A 209 10.90 -10.99 -2.64
N GLY A 210 10.78 -10.95 -3.96
CA GLY A 210 11.25 -9.83 -4.77
C GLY A 210 10.69 -8.50 -4.30
N ASP A 211 9.37 -8.41 -4.05
CA ASP A 211 8.72 -7.19 -3.55
C ASP A 211 9.25 -6.78 -2.16
N VAL A 212 9.46 -7.74 -1.25
CA VAL A 212 9.95 -7.47 0.11
C VAL A 212 11.39 -6.95 0.06
N TYR A 213 12.30 -7.63 -0.68
CA TYR A 213 13.68 -7.18 -0.79
C TYR A 213 13.82 -5.86 -1.57
N PHE A 214 12.92 -5.59 -2.51
CA PHE A 214 12.84 -4.28 -3.16
C PHE A 214 12.52 -3.17 -2.14
N LYS A 215 11.57 -3.41 -1.24
CA LYS A 215 11.23 -2.46 -0.15
C LYS A 215 12.34 -2.30 0.87
N LEU A 216 13.18 -3.32 1.06
CA LEU A 216 14.38 -3.27 1.90
C LEU A 216 15.58 -2.63 1.17
N ASN A 217 15.41 -2.17 -0.08
CA ASN A 217 16.44 -1.62 -0.96
C ASN A 217 17.56 -2.60 -1.33
N ASP A 218 17.39 -3.90 -1.06
CA ASP A 218 18.29 -4.94 -1.54
C ASP A 218 17.90 -5.37 -2.96
N TYR A 219 18.27 -4.54 -3.93
CA TYR A 219 17.89 -4.73 -5.33
C TYR A 219 18.53 -5.96 -5.96
N SER A 220 19.70 -6.39 -5.49
CA SER A 220 20.40 -7.58 -5.99
C SER A 220 19.63 -8.85 -5.64
N VAL A 221 19.28 -9.01 -4.37
CA VAL A 221 18.49 -10.16 -3.90
C VAL A 221 17.09 -10.11 -4.48
N SER A 222 16.46 -8.91 -4.55
CA SER A 222 15.17 -8.70 -5.17
C SER A 222 15.14 -9.20 -6.63
N GLU A 223 16.13 -8.80 -7.44
CA GLU A 223 16.24 -9.24 -8.83
C GLU A 223 16.38 -10.76 -8.94
N SER A 224 17.20 -11.38 -8.10
CA SER A 224 17.37 -12.83 -8.07
C SER A 224 16.03 -13.54 -7.87
N TYR A 225 15.20 -13.07 -6.94
CA TYR A 225 13.88 -13.66 -6.70
C TYR A 225 12.89 -13.41 -7.85
N TYR A 226 12.87 -12.20 -8.43
CA TYR A 226 12.05 -11.96 -9.61
C TYR A 226 12.44 -12.85 -10.80
N ARG A 227 13.75 -13.11 -11.01
CA ARG A 227 14.22 -14.04 -12.04
C ARG A 227 13.78 -15.48 -11.79
N LYS A 228 13.83 -15.93 -10.52
CA LYS A 228 13.28 -17.24 -10.15
C LYS A 228 11.78 -17.34 -10.45
N ALA A 229 11.03 -16.28 -10.16
CA ALA A 229 9.60 -16.24 -10.47
C ALA A 229 9.36 -16.24 -12.00
N GLU A 230 10.11 -15.45 -12.78
CA GLU A 230 10.04 -15.39 -14.25
C GLU A 230 10.22 -16.78 -14.88
N GLY A 231 11.25 -17.53 -14.43
CA GLY A 231 11.56 -18.86 -14.96
C GLY A 231 10.49 -19.92 -14.72
N LEU A 232 9.59 -19.74 -13.75
CA LEU A 232 8.50 -20.65 -13.45
C LEU A 232 7.18 -20.32 -14.14
N LEU A 233 7.06 -19.11 -14.74
CA LEU A 233 5.80 -18.60 -15.28
C LEU A 233 5.75 -18.75 -16.79
N LYS A 234 4.60 -19.16 -17.29
CA LYS A 234 4.25 -19.07 -18.71
C LYS A 234 3.61 -17.71 -19.01
N ASN A 235 3.66 -17.28 -20.27
CA ASN A 235 3.22 -15.96 -20.73
C ASN A 235 1.81 -15.55 -20.24
N GLY A 236 1.63 -14.28 -19.94
CA GLY A 236 0.33 -13.61 -19.77
C GLY A 236 -0.28 -13.61 -18.35
N SER A 237 0.38 -14.14 -17.33
CA SER A 237 -0.16 -14.12 -15.97
C SER A 237 0.01 -12.76 -15.27
N CYS A 238 -0.95 -12.37 -14.40
CA CYS A 238 -0.81 -11.17 -13.58
C CYS A 238 0.48 -11.17 -12.72
N THR A 239 0.88 -12.34 -12.22
CA THR A 239 2.14 -12.50 -11.47
C THR A 239 3.34 -12.17 -12.33
N LEU A 240 3.36 -12.59 -13.59
CA LEU A 240 4.44 -12.22 -14.52
C LEU A 240 4.46 -10.71 -14.79
N GLY A 241 3.28 -10.07 -14.88
CA GLY A 241 3.17 -8.61 -14.97
C GLY A 241 3.78 -7.91 -13.76
N LEU A 242 3.55 -8.41 -12.53
CA LEU A 242 4.18 -7.88 -11.31
C LEU A 242 5.70 -8.11 -11.30
N VAL A 243 6.17 -9.27 -11.76
CA VAL A 243 7.60 -9.57 -11.89
C VAL A 243 8.27 -8.58 -12.84
N TYR A 244 7.73 -8.36 -14.03
CA TYR A 244 8.28 -7.38 -14.96
C TYR A 244 8.24 -5.95 -14.42
N ASN A 245 7.15 -5.61 -13.71
CA ASN A 245 7.06 -4.33 -13.03
C ASN A 245 8.15 -4.15 -11.95
N GLY A 246 8.40 -5.19 -11.16
CA GLY A 246 9.46 -5.18 -10.15
C GLY A 246 10.87 -5.06 -10.77
N LEU A 247 11.16 -5.84 -11.83
CA LEU A 247 12.43 -5.72 -12.58
C LEU A 247 12.59 -4.32 -13.20
N GLY A 248 11.51 -3.76 -13.77
CA GLY A 248 11.49 -2.39 -14.25
C GLY A 248 11.77 -1.38 -13.14
N GLY A 249 11.14 -1.54 -11.98
CA GLY A 249 11.37 -0.71 -10.80
C GLY A 249 12.83 -0.74 -10.31
N ILE A 250 13.48 -1.91 -10.32
CA ILE A 250 14.92 -2.01 -10.01
C ILE A 250 15.73 -1.18 -10.99
N ARG A 251 15.47 -1.29 -12.31
CA ARG A 251 16.19 -0.53 -13.34
C ARG A 251 15.95 0.98 -13.21
N LEU A 252 14.75 1.41 -12.79
CA LEU A 252 14.49 2.83 -12.48
C LEU A 252 15.37 3.33 -11.34
N LYS A 253 15.51 2.55 -10.25
CA LYS A 253 16.39 2.90 -9.13
C LYS A 253 17.86 2.98 -9.55
N GLN A 254 18.27 2.17 -10.52
CA GLN A 254 19.61 2.15 -11.09
C GLN A 254 19.80 3.22 -12.19
N LYS A 255 18.76 3.97 -12.57
CA LYS A 255 18.74 4.93 -13.69
C LYS A 255 19.11 4.29 -15.04
N ASN A 256 18.91 2.97 -15.17
CA ASN A 256 19.07 2.24 -16.44
C ASN A 256 17.75 2.32 -17.23
N TRP A 257 17.59 3.42 -17.95
CA TRP A 257 16.35 3.77 -18.64
C TRP A 257 15.97 2.78 -19.74
N ASN A 258 16.95 2.27 -20.50
CA ASN A 258 16.70 1.34 -21.60
C ASN A 258 16.13 0.01 -21.10
N ASP A 259 16.74 -0.56 -20.08
CA ASP A 259 16.24 -1.80 -19.49
C ASP A 259 14.93 -1.59 -18.73
N ALA A 260 14.78 -0.44 -18.06
CA ALA A 260 13.51 -0.07 -17.41
C ALA A 260 12.36 -0.06 -18.42
N GLU A 261 12.53 0.63 -19.53
CA GLU A 261 11.52 0.69 -20.61
C GLU A 261 11.14 -0.70 -21.10
N ARG A 262 12.14 -1.54 -21.38
CA ARG A 262 11.92 -2.91 -21.88
C ARG A 262 11.04 -3.74 -20.92
N TYR A 263 11.32 -3.69 -19.61
CA TYR A 263 10.52 -4.43 -18.63
C TYR A 263 9.16 -3.81 -18.41
N LEU A 264 9.07 -2.49 -18.31
CA LEU A 264 7.82 -1.77 -18.10
C LEU A 264 6.85 -1.95 -19.28
N LYS A 265 7.32 -1.96 -20.54
CA LYS A 265 6.51 -2.30 -21.72
C LYS A 265 5.92 -3.72 -21.64
N LYS A 266 6.72 -4.70 -21.18
CA LYS A 266 6.21 -6.07 -20.97
C LYS A 266 5.14 -6.10 -19.86
N ALA A 267 5.36 -5.38 -18.77
CA ALA A 267 4.40 -5.27 -17.68
C ALA A 267 3.10 -4.58 -18.12
N GLU A 268 3.22 -3.50 -18.88
CA GLU A 268 2.09 -2.74 -19.42
C GLU A 268 1.20 -3.59 -20.33
N LYS A 269 1.79 -4.33 -21.25
CA LYS A 269 1.03 -5.24 -22.14
C LYS A 269 0.16 -6.22 -21.35
N ILE A 270 0.67 -6.73 -20.21
CA ILE A 270 -0.11 -7.61 -19.35
C ILE A 270 -1.14 -6.81 -18.54
N ALA A 271 -0.79 -5.64 -18.04
CA ALA A 271 -1.67 -4.79 -17.25
C ALA A 271 -2.88 -4.32 -18.06
N ASP A 272 -2.69 -3.90 -19.31
CA ASP A 272 -3.74 -3.39 -20.17
C ASP A 272 -4.81 -4.44 -20.50
N THR A 273 -4.39 -5.69 -20.71
CA THR A 273 -5.31 -6.81 -20.96
C THR A 273 -5.89 -7.40 -19.67
N SER A 274 -5.31 -7.08 -18.50
CA SER A 274 -5.74 -7.58 -17.22
C SER A 274 -6.91 -6.77 -16.63
N ARG A 275 -7.79 -7.46 -15.90
CA ARG A 275 -8.82 -6.81 -15.04
C ARG A 275 -8.26 -6.42 -13.66
N SER A 276 -7.01 -6.73 -13.35
CA SER A 276 -6.39 -6.47 -12.04
C SER A 276 -6.03 -5.00 -11.87
N LEU A 277 -6.85 -4.25 -11.15
CA LEU A 277 -6.56 -2.85 -10.80
C LEU A 277 -5.27 -2.72 -9.99
N LYS A 278 -4.94 -3.72 -9.15
CA LYS A 278 -3.68 -3.73 -8.38
C LYS A 278 -2.47 -3.76 -9.31
N LEU A 279 -2.51 -4.61 -10.36
CA LEU A 279 -1.45 -4.66 -11.36
C LEU A 279 -1.37 -3.35 -12.13
N LYS A 280 -2.51 -2.85 -12.64
CA LYS A 280 -2.58 -1.58 -13.37
C LYS A 280 -1.98 -0.42 -12.56
N LYS A 281 -2.41 -0.27 -11.30
CA LYS A 281 -1.89 0.75 -10.39
C LYS A 281 -0.37 0.66 -10.26
N ALA A 282 0.17 -0.54 -9.99
CA ALA A 282 1.60 -0.73 -9.79
C ALA A 282 2.40 -0.42 -11.06
N VAL A 283 1.94 -0.89 -12.22
CA VAL A 283 2.61 -0.70 -13.50
C VAL A 283 2.57 0.74 -13.96
N TYR A 284 1.40 1.40 -13.89
CA TYR A 284 1.27 2.78 -14.33
C TYR A 284 2.05 3.76 -13.42
N SER A 285 2.19 3.45 -12.13
CA SER A 285 3.07 4.21 -11.24
C SER A 285 4.53 4.17 -11.71
N ASN A 286 5.07 2.98 -11.95
CA ASN A 286 6.46 2.85 -12.40
C ASN A 286 6.69 3.42 -13.81
N ILE A 287 5.69 3.36 -14.70
CA ILE A 287 5.80 3.98 -16.03
C ILE A 287 5.76 5.51 -15.91
N ASN A 288 4.96 6.05 -14.99
CA ASN A 288 5.00 7.48 -14.69
C ASN A 288 6.40 7.90 -14.22
N ASP A 289 6.96 7.17 -13.23
CA ASP A 289 8.31 7.44 -12.70
C ASP A 289 9.39 7.34 -13.80
N TYR A 290 9.21 6.41 -14.75
CA TYR A 290 10.09 6.28 -15.92
C TYR A 290 10.05 7.54 -16.79
N TYR A 291 8.86 7.99 -17.19
CA TYR A 291 8.73 9.15 -18.07
C TYR A 291 9.11 10.46 -17.36
N GLU A 292 8.89 10.59 -16.07
CA GLU A 292 9.44 11.69 -15.26
C GLU A 292 10.97 11.66 -15.27
N GLY A 293 11.57 10.47 -15.12
CA GLY A 293 13.01 10.30 -15.06
C GLY A 293 13.75 10.65 -16.37
N ILE A 294 13.12 10.43 -17.53
CA ILE A 294 13.68 10.79 -18.85
C ILE A 294 13.22 12.17 -19.36
N GLY A 295 12.37 12.91 -18.57
CA GLY A 295 11.92 14.24 -18.91
C GLY A 295 10.76 14.31 -19.91
N ASP A 296 10.07 13.21 -20.23
CA ASP A 296 8.86 13.20 -21.07
C ASP A 296 7.62 13.54 -20.21
N ASN A 297 7.47 14.82 -19.89
CA ASN A 297 6.40 15.29 -19.02
C ASN A 297 4.99 15.01 -19.57
N PHE A 298 4.84 14.97 -20.88
CA PHE A 298 3.55 14.67 -21.51
C PHE A 298 3.11 13.23 -21.20
N LYS A 299 3.99 12.26 -21.46
CA LYS A 299 3.68 10.85 -21.15
C LYS A 299 3.61 10.60 -19.65
N ALA A 300 4.46 11.23 -18.84
CA ALA A 300 4.35 11.16 -17.39
C ALA A 300 2.95 11.56 -16.92
N SER A 301 2.42 12.69 -17.39
CA SER A 301 1.05 13.14 -17.05
C SER A 301 -0.02 12.15 -17.49
N LEU A 302 0.11 11.55 -18.68
CA LEU A 302 -0.82 10.52 -19.17
C LEU A 302 -0.87 9.30 -18.23
N TYR A 303 0.31 8.81 -17.79
CA TYR A 303 0.36 7.65 -16.89
C TYR A 303 -0.01 8.00 -15.45
N ALA A 304 0.21 9.22 -15.00
CA ALA A 304 -0.32 9.72 -13.75
C ALA A 304 -1.86 9.65 -13.72
N VAL A 305 -2.53 10.05 -14.80
CA VAL A 305 -4.01 9.93 -14.93
C VAL A 305 -4.45 8.46 -14.92
N LYS A 306 -3.77 7.57 -15.67
CA LYS A 306 -4.08 6.13 -15.64
C LYS A 306 -3.90 5.54 -14.24
N TYR A 307 -2.84 5.92 -13.53
CA TYR A 307 -2.58 5.52 -12.15
C TYR A 307 -3.70 5.99 -11.21
N MET A 308 -4.06 7.29 -11.28
CA MET A 308 -5.14 7.86 -10.45
C MET A 308 -6.47 7.17 -10.69
N HIS A 309 -6.84 6.91 -11.94
CA HIS A 309 -8.05 6.16 -12.26
C HIS A 309 -8.06 4.75 -11.64
N ALA A 310 -6.94 4.03 -11.69
CA ALA A 310 -6.82 2.73 -11.06
C ALA A 310 -6.89 2.83 -9.52
N TYR A 311 -6.27 3.85 -8.93
CA TYR A 311 -6.30 4.14 -7.51
C TYR A 311 -7.72 4.46 -7.02
N ASP A 312 -8.42 5.38 -7.67
CA ASP A 312 -9.78 5.80 -7.32
C ASP A 312 -10.76 4.63 -7.47
N SER A 313 -10.59 3.80 -8.50
CA SER A 313 -11.39 2.60 -8.67
C SER A 313 -11.21 1.60 -7.52
N ILE A 314 -10.00 1.46 -6.97
CA ILE A 314 -9.73 0.65 -5.78
C ILE A 314 -10.37 1.29 -4.54
N ALA A 315 -10.21 2.60 -4.36
CA ALA A 315 -10.76 3.34 -3.24
C ALA A 315 -12.30 3.28 -3.20
N ALA A 316 -12.96 3.50 -4.33
CA ALA A 316 -14.41 3.39 -4.45
C ALA A 316 -14.93 1.99 -4.10
N ARG A 317 -14.22 0.93 -4.52
CA ARG A 317 -14.54 -0.46 -4.15
C ARG A 317 -14.43 -0.72 -2.65
N ASN A 318 -13.47 -0.10 -1.99
CA ASN A 318 -13.27 -0.24 -0.55
C ASN A 318 -14.29 0.58 0.25
N GLN A 319 -14.64 1.77 -0.22
CA GLN A 319 -15.61 2.65 0.43
C GLN A 319 -17.02 2.04 0.48
N SER A 320 -17.43 1.31 -0.55
CA SER A 320 -18.71 0.59 -0.57
C SER A 320 -18.85 -0.44 0.56
N PHE A 321 -17.72 -0.87 1.15
CA PHE A 321 -17.71 -1.82 2.27
C PHE A 321 -17.89 -1.12 3.64
N VAL A 322 -17.37 0.09 3.81
CA VAL A 322 -17.48 0.82 5.09
C VAL A 322 -18.94 1.15 5.41
N THR A 323 -19.74 1.48 4.38
CA THR A 323 -21.19 1.71 4.53
C THR A 323 -21.95 0.45 4.94
N MET A 324 -21.48 -0.73 4.56
CA MET A 324 -22.11 -2.01 4.92
C MET A 324 -21.86 -2.43 6.37
N GLY A 325 -20.73 -2.08 6.97
CA GLY A 325 -20.46 -2.36 8.38
C GLY A 325 -21.54 -1.73 9.29
N ALA A 326 -22.03 -0.57 8.89
CA ALA A 326 -23.14 0.10 9.57
C ALA A 326 -24.51 -0.58 9.31
N GLU A 327 -24.74 -1.14 8.11
CA GLU A 327 -26.01 -1.77 7.73
C GLU A 327 -26.12 -3.23 8.23
N THR A 328 -25.04 -4.01 8.25
CA THR A 328 -25.05 -5.39 8.78
C THR A 328 -25.17 -5.42 10.29
N LEU A 329 -24.69 -4.39 10.99
CA LEU A 329 -24.99 -4.19 12.42
C LEU A 329 -26.48 -3.95 12.65
N LYS A 330 -27.19 -3.33 11.70
CA LYS A 330 -28.66 -3.15 11.73
C LYS A 330 -29.45 -4.43 11.38
N GLY A 331 -28.97 -5.23 10.44
CA GLY A 331 -29.70 -6.40 9.90
C GLY A 331 -29.72 -7.65 10.81
N ASN A 332 -28.69 -7.84 11.64
CA ASN A 332 -28.62 -8.98 12.58
C ASN A 332 -29.39 -8.78 13.88
N SER A 333 -29.87 -7.56 14.15
CA SER A 333 -30.65 -7.28 15.36
C SER A 333 -32.10 -7.80 15.29
N ASN A 334 -32.62 -8.06 14.07
CA ASN A 334 -34.04 -8.41 13.89
C ASN A 334 -34.36 -9.92 13.95
N LYS A 335 -33.39 -10.81 14.18
CA LYS A 335 -33.63 -12.28 14.16
C LYS A 335 -33.48 -13.03 15.48
N LYS A 336 -33.16 -12.37 16.61
CA LYS A 336 -33.17 -13.03 17.93
C LYS A 336 -33.98 -12.17 18.92
N GLY A 337 -35.17 -12.69 19.18
CA GLY A 337 -36.27 -12.07 19.87
C GLY A 337 -36.07 -11.58 21.30
N GLY A 338 -36.82 -10.63 21.64
CA GLY A 338 -37.71 -10.40 22.79
C GLY A 338 -37.14 -10.07 24.18
N GLN A 339 -36.04 -10.63 24.63
CA GLN A 339 -35.54 -10.44 26.01
C GLN A 339 -34.15 -9.78 26.15
N MET A 340 -33.49 -9.47 25.04
CA MET A 340 -32.16 -8.83 25.02
C MET A 340 -32.19 -7.34 24.59
N ASN A 341 -33.38 -6.79 24.40
CA ASN A 341 -33.55 -5.44 23.80
C ASN A 341 -33.21 -4.28 24.74
N LEU A 342 -33.32 -4.44 26.06
CA LEU A 342 -33.02 -3.34 26.98
C LEU A 342 -31.50 -3.07 27.10
N VAL A 343 -30.69 -4.14 27.22
CA VAL A 343 -29.23 -4.02 27.31
C VAL A 343 -28.61 -3.63 25.98
N LYS A 344 -29.21 -4.03 24.84
CA LYS A 344 -28.75 -3.65 23.50
C LYS A 344 -29.06 -2.20 23.18
N ASN A 345 -30.22 -1.69 23.56
CA ASN A 345 -30.59 -0.30 23.32
C ASN A 345 -29.73 0.68 24.14
N THR A 346 -29.33 0.33 25.35
CA THR A 346 -28.40 1.13 26.17
C THR A 346 -26.99 1.11 25.57
N ALA A 347 -26.51 -0.03 25.06
CA ALA A 347 -25.19 -0.12 24.39
C ALA A 347 -25.18 0.68 23.08
N ILE A 348 -26.27 0.68 22.31
CA ILE A 348 -26.39 1.47 21.05
C ILE A 348 -26.44 2.97 21.37
N VAL A 349 -27.14 3.38 22.44
CA VAL A 349 -27.18 4.79 22.89
C VAL A 349 -25.77 5.23 23.33
N ILE A 350 -25.04 4.40 24.06
CA ILE A 350 -23.66 4.69 24.47
C ILE A 350 -22.72 4.77 23.27
N LEU A 351 -22.84 3.87 22.28
CA LEU A 351 -22.06 3.92 21.05
C LEU A 351 -22.41 5.16 20.21
N PHE A 352 -23.68 5.52 20.13
CA PHE A 352 -24.10 6.71 19.39
C PHE A 352 -23.66 8.00 20.09
N THR A 353 -23.76 8.08 21.42
CA THR A 353 -23.28 9.23 22.19
C THR A 353 -21.74 9.33 22.13
N SER A 354 -21.01 8.20 22.15
CA SER A 354 -19.56 8.20 21.97
C SER A 354 -19.14 8.61 20.55
N LEU A 355 -19.89 8.20 19.52
CA LEU A 355 -19.65 8.61 18.12
C LEU A 355 -19.95 10.09 17.91
N VAL A 356 -21.05 10.59 18.51
CA VAL A 356 -21.36 12.03 18.50
C VAL A 356 -20.30 12.81 19.29
N GLY A 357 -19.85 12.30 20.43
CA GLY A 357 -18.74 12.86 21.20
C GLY A 357 -17.43 12.92 20.38
N LEU A 358 -17.08 11.84 19.66
CA LEU A 358 -15.93 11.80 18.75
C LEU A 358 -16.07 12.79 17.59
N LEU A 359 -17.26 12.91 17.00
CA LEU A 359 -17.54 13.88 15.94
C LEU A 359 -17.45 15.33 16.46
N VAL A 360 -17.93 15.59 17.66
CA VAL A 360 -17.79 16.92 18.32
C VAL A 360 -16.32 17.20 18.62
N LEU A 361 -15.58 16.24 19.18
CA LEU A 361 -14.14 16.37 19.42
C LEU A 361 -13.37 16.56 18.12
N PHE A 362 -13.73 15.85 17.06
CA PHE A 362 -13.12 16.02 15.75
C PHE A 362 -13.42 17.41 15.18
N ARG A 363 -14.66 17.88 15.25
CA ARG A 363 -15.03 19.24 14.82
C ARG A 363 -14.39 20.33 15.67
N THR A 364 -14.28 20.16 16.98
CA THR A 364 -13.59 21.12 17.86
C THR A 364 -12.09 21.13 17.58
N LYS A 365 -11.48 19.95 17.32
CA LYS A 365 -10.09 19.85 16.89
C LYS A 365 -9.85 20.53 15.54
N GLN A 366 -10.75 20.34 14.56
CA GLN A 366 -10.70 21.05 13.28
C GLN A 366 -10.85 22.55 13.44
N ARG A 367 -11.80 23.00 14.29
CA ARG A 367 -11.97 24.45 14.58
C ARG A 367 -10.73 25.05 15.24
N LYS A 368 -10.11 24.35 16.19
CA LYS A 368 -8.83 24.77 16.80
C LYS A 368 -7.70 24.81 15.77
N GLN A 369 -7.62 23.84 14.85
CA GLN A 369 -6.63 23.86 13.77
C GLN A 369 -6.86 25.02 12.80
N ARG A 370 -8.10 25.29 12.39
CA ARG A 370 -8.44 26.45 11.56
C ARG A 370 -8.13 27.79 12.25
N SER A 371 -8.40 27.89 13.55
CA SER A 371 -8.07 29.08 14.35
C SER A 371 -6.56 29.30 14.44
N LYS A 372 -5.78 28.22 14.69
CA LYS A 372 -4.31 28.28 14.68
C LYS A 372 -3.78 28.71 13.30
N PHE A 373 -4.33 28.12 12.23
CA PHE A 373 -3.96 28.48 10.87
C PHE A 373 -4.24 29.96 10.55
N ARG A 374 -5.42 30.48 10.89
CA ARG A 374 -5.75 31.89 10.74
C ARG A 374 -4.77 32.80 11.50
N ASN A 375 -4.40 32.42 12.71
CA ASN A 375 -3.44 33.19 13.49
C ASN A 375 -2.05 33.18 12.82
N ILE A 376 -1.60 32.05 12.29
CA ILE A 376 -0.33 31.92 11.56
C ILE A 376 -0.36 32.80 10.30
N ILE A 377 -1.42 32.73 9.50
CA ILE A 377 -1.57 33.59 8.31
C ILE A 377 -1.57 35.07 8.70
N ARG A 378 -2.34 35.46 9.73
CA ARG A 378 -2.33 36.85 10.20
C ARG A 378 -0.94 37.30 10.64
N THR A 379 -0.23 36.48 11.37
CA THR A 379 1.14 36.76 11.81
C THR A 379 2.09 36.87 10.61
N GLN A 380 1.98 35.97 9.63
CA GLN A 380 2.77 36.01 8.40
C GLN A 380 2.44 37.22 7.53
N LEU A 381 1.17 37.54 7.35
CA LEU A 381 0.73 38.75 6.66
C LEU A 381 1.22 40.03 7.37
N HIS A 382 1.18 40.04 8.70
CA HIS A 382 1.68 41.19 9.48
C HIS A 382 3.21 41.32 9.36
N MET A 383 3.96 40.21 9.29
CA MET A 383 5.41 40.20 9.05
C MET A 383 5.74 40.67 7.62
N ILE A 384 4.96 40.28 6.62
CA ILE A 384 5.11 40.70 5.22
C ILE A 384 4.76 42.19 5.09
N SER A 385 3.70 42.68 5.76
CA SER A 385 3.22 44.06 5.66
C SER A 385 4.05 45.06 6.47
N SER A 386 4.64 44.65 7.58
CA SER A 386 5.36 45.54 8.50
C SER A 386 6.83 45.74 8.14
N LYS A 387 7.38 45.07 7.09
CA LYS A 387 8.82 45.09 6.76
C LYS A 387 9.75 44.87 7.97
N ALA A 388 9.19 44.45 9.11
CA ALA A 388 9.94 44.25 10.34
C ALA A 388 10.25 42.77 10.47
N TYR A 389 11.49 42.42 10.29
CA TYR A 389 12.07 41.14 10.57
C TYR A 389 12.12 40.92 12.08
N TYR A 390 11.13 40.19 12.65
CA TYR A 390 11.21 39.71 14.01
C TYR A 390 11.52 38.22 14.02
N PRO A 391 12.46 37.75 14.84
CA PRO A 391 12.75 36.31 14.99
C PRO A 391 11.52 35.66 15.60
N LEU A 392 11.01 34.62 14.96
CA LEU A 392 10.05 33.68 15.58
C LEU A 392 10.70 33.05 16.80
N ALA A 393 10.12 33.39 17.96
CA ALA A 393 10.54 32.92 19.25
C ALA A 393 10.54 31.39 19.30
N GLN A 394 11.64 30.86 19.82
CA GLN A 394 11.77 29.64 20.60
C GLN A 394 10.48 28.80 20.74
N SER A 395 10.30 27.81 19.89
CA SER A 395 9.82 26.51 20.28
C SER A 395 11.01 25.57 20.10
N GLY A 396 11.58 25.17 21.23
CA GLY A 396 12.68 24.22 21.26
C GLY A 396 12.15 22.88 20.89
N ASP A 397 12.36 22.46 19.65
CA ASP A 397 12.08 21.11 19.24
C ASP A 397 13.26 20.56 18.46
N SER A 398 13.83 19.52 19.05
CA SER A 398 14.88 18.67 18.54
C SER A 398 14.57 18.01 17.17
N GLU A 399 13.38 18.22 16.62
CA GLU A 399 13.01 17.74 15.28
C GLU A 399 13.60 18.57 14.14
N PHE A 400 13.95 19.83 14.39
CA PHE A 400 14.52 20.70 13.35
C PHE A 400 15.92 20.25 12.93
N SER A 401 16.69 19.68 13.86
CA SER A 401 18.05 19.20 13.59
C SER A 401 18.09 17.94 12.73
N ASN A 402 17.09 17.06 12.86
CA ASN A 402 17.09 15.76 12.19
C ASN A 402 16.62 15.79 10.72
N ILE A 403 15.93 16.85 10.29
CA ILE A 403 15.52 17.01 8.89
C ILE A 403 16.68 17.50 8.00
N PHE A 404 17.75 18.03 8.62
CA PHE A 404 18.86 18.66 7.91
C PHE A 404 20.15 17.83 7.88
N VAL A 405 20.17 16.63 8.48
CA VAL A 405 21.34 15.76 8.54
C VAL A 405 21.24 14.66 7.48
N GLU A 406 21.50 15.00 6.23
CA GLU A 406 22.03 14.06 5.23
C GLU A 406 22.77 14.84 4.13
N GLU A 407 24.01 14.44 3.93
CA GLU A 407 24.98 14.90 2.94
C GLU A 407 25.64 16.27 3.13
N VAL A 408 26.69 16.30 3.91
CA VAL A 408 27.99 16.88 3.54
C VAL A 408 29.07 16.25 4.40
N ASP A 409 30.04 15.58 3.76
CA ASP A 409 31.38 15.36 4.32
C ASP A 409 32.00 16.73 4.63
N GLU A 410 32.04 17.11 5.88
CA GLU A 410 32.98 18.10 6.40
C GLU A 410 33.51 17.62 7.74
N LYS A 411 34.64 16.96 7.68
CA LYS A 411 35.63 17.03 8.75
C LYS A 411 36.07 18.47 8.82
N ASP A 412 35.66 19.20 9.85
CA ASP A 412 36.56 20.04 10.65
C ASP A 412 35.78 20.81 11.71
N SER A 413 36.38 20.74 12.91
CA SER A 413 36.30 21.71 14.01
C SER A 413 35.16 21.64 15.02
N GLU A 414 35.30 20.65 15.92
CA GLU A 414 34.88 20.77 17.34
C GLU A 414 35.90 21.53 18.22
N ALA A 415 36.52 22.59 17.73
CA ALA A 415 37.61 23.23 18.48
C ALA A 415 37.51 24.75 18.65
N ASP A 416 36.35 25.41 18.35
CA ASP A 416 36.36 26.89 18.44
C ASP A 416 35.13 27.52 19.14
N ARG A 417 34.59 26.87 20.16
CA ARG A 417 33.53 27.48 21.00
C ARG A 417 34.01 28.34 22.17
N ARG A 418 35.26 28.81 22.16
CA ARG A 418 35.77 29.73 23.20
C ARG A 418 36.75 30.74 22.61
N ARG A 419 36.21 31.80 22.01
CA ARG A 419 36.87 33.14 21.98
C ARG A 419 35.84 34.18 21.51
N ASN A 420 35.33 34.94 22.45
CA ASN A 420 34.67 36.24 22.25
C ASN A 420 35.74 37.25 21.88
N ASP A 421 36.10 37.31 20.59
CA ASP A 421 36.72 38.48 19.98
C ASP A 421 35.96 38.74 18.68
N SER A 422 35.51 39.98 18.48
CA SER A 422 34.75 40.40 17.30
C SER A 422 35.53 39.99 16.03
N LEU A 423 34.99 39.03 15.29
CA LEU A 423 35.62 38.46 14.09
C LEU A 423 35.80 39.53 13.00
N MET A 424 35.13 40.70 13.12
CA MET A 424 35.15 41.79 12.18
C MET A 424 34.85 43.14 12.90
N THR A 425 35.14 44.26 12.24
CA THR A 425 34.78 45.57 12.76
C THR A 425 33.28 45.82 12.72
N SER A 426 32.75 46.58 13.69
CA SER A 426 31.31 46.92 13.74
C SER A 426 30.80 47.59 12.45
N GLU A 427 31.65 48.35 11.78
CA GLU A 427 31.33 48.96 10.50
C GLU A 427 31.17 47.92 9.37
N THR A 428 32.03 46.90 9.30
CA THR A 428 31.94 45.81 8.33
C THR A 428 30.73 44.93 8.61
N GLU A 429 30.41 44.71 9.86
CA GLU A 429 29.21 43.93 10.27
C GLU A 429 27.92 44.67 9.85
N SER A 430 27.82 45.96 10.13
CA SER A 430 26.65 46.80 9.74
C SER A 430 26.47 46.84 8.23
N LYS A 431 27.56 47.00 7.46
CA LYS A 431 27.52 47.01 6.00
C LYS A 431 27.07 45.63 5.45
N LEU A 432 27.54 44.54 6.05
CA LEU A 432 27.13 43.21 5.60
C LEU A 432 25.66 42.91 5.96
N LEU A 433 25.16 43.45 7.06
CA LEU A 433 23.74 43.39 7.40
C LEU A 433 22.86 44.13 6.39
N GLU A 434 23.25 45.35 5.98
CA GLU A 434 22.56 46.12 4.95
C GLU A 434 22.50 45.33 3.61
N LEU A 435 23.62 44.76 3.20
CA LEU A 435 23.69 43.91 1.99
C LEU A 435 22.82 42.67 2.10
N LEU A 436 22.72 42.07 3.28
CA LEU A 436 21.82 40.94 3.53
C LEU A 436 20.35 41.37 3.50
N GLU A 437 20.01 42.55 4.00
CA GLU A 437 18.65 43.09 3.90
C GLU A 437 18.23 43.35 2.45
N ASP A 438 19.15 43.81 1.61
CA ASP A 438 18.89 43.99 0.18
C ASP A 438 18.78 42.66 -0.55
N PHE A 439 19.59 41.68 -0.18
CA PHE A 439 19.45 40.30 -0.68
C PHE A 439 18.09 39.71 -0.31
N GLU A 440 17.56 39.91 0.89
CA GLU A 440 16.25 39.45 1.34
C GLU A 440 15.08 40.07 0.56
N LYS A 441 15.24 41.31 0.06
CA LYS A 441 14.22 41.98 -0.77
C LYS A 441 14.15 41.41 -2.20
N GLY A 442 15.23 40.78 -2.65
CA GLY A 442 15.31 40.18 -3.96
C GLY A 442 14.70 38.77 -3.99
N ASN A 443 15.08 37.98 -4.99
CA ASN A 443 14.66 36.57 -5.16
C ASN A 443 15.84 35.64 -5.50
N LEU A 444 17.07 36.14 -5.34
CA LEU A 444 18.28 35.40 -5.67
C LEU A 444 18.42 34.11 -4.88
N TYR A 445 17.85 34.05 -3.65
CA TYR A 445 17.83 32.88 -2.81
C TYR A 445 17.06 31.70 -3.43
N ASN A 446 16.23 31.91 -4.45
CA ASN A 446 15.53 30.85 -5.19
C ASN A 446 16.44 30.15 -6.23
N ASN A 447 17.66 30.63 -6.42
CA ASN A 447 18.62 29.91 -7.28
C ASN A 447 18.96 28.54 -6.69
N LYS A 448 18.82 27.46 -7.48
CA LYS A 448 19.14 26.08 -7.06
C LYS A 448 20.60 25.89 -6.65
N GLY A 449 21.51 26.68 -7.26
CA GLY A 449 22.95 26.66 -6.94
C GLY A 449 23.34 27.52 -5.74
N MET A 450 22.38 28.06 -4.98
CA MET A 450 22.67 28.91 -3.83
C MET A 450 23.50 28.16 -2.77
N SER A 451 24.68 28.67 -2.50
CA SER A 451 25.61 28.16 -1.49
C SER A 451 26.20 29.31 -0.69
N LEU A 452 26.77 29.01 0.48
CA LEU A 452 27.42 30.03 1.31
C LEU A 452 28.55 30.72 0.54
N SER A 453 29.33 29.97 -0.23
CA SER A 453 30.42 30.51 -1.05
C SER A 453 29.90 31.37 -2.20
N PHE A 454 28.78 30.99 -2.83
CA PHE A 454 28.17 31.79 -3.88
C PHE A 454 27.68 33.15 -3.33
N LEU A 455 26.94 33.13 -2.20
CA LEU A 455 26.43 34.36 -1.61
C LEU A 455 27.55 35.24 -1.06
N ALA A 456 28.60 34.65 -0.49
CA ALA A 456 29.77 35.42 -0.06
C ALA A 456 30.46 36.14 -1.22
N GLY A 457 30.54 35.51 -2.39
CA GLY A 457 31.03 36.15 -3.62
C GLY A 457 30.15 37.30 -4.09
N GLU A 458 28.83 37.12 -4.10
CA GLU A 458 27.87 38.16 -4.50
C GLU A 458 27.91 39.39 -3.56
N LEU A 459 28.11 39.16 -2.27
CA LEU A 459 28.19 40.23 -1.27
C LEU A 459 29.63 40.76 -1.06
N ASN A 460 30.58 40.37 -1.88
CA ASN A 460 32.00 40.74 -1.80
C ASN A 460 32.59 40.55 -0.39
N THR A 461 32.28 39.40 0.22
CA THR A 461 32.75 39.05 1.57
C THR A 461 33.29 37.60 1.59
N ASN A 462 33.82 37.17 2.71
CA ASN A 462 34.24 35.77 2.87
C ASN A 462 33.16 34.94 3.58
N THR A 463 33.22 33.62 3.40
CA THR A 463 32.24 32.68 3.96
C THR A 463 32.19 32.70 5.48
N LYS A 464 33.33 32.98 6.17
CA LYS A 464 33.43 33.01 7.61
C LYS A 464 32.67 34.22 8.19
N TYR A 465 32.81 35.39 7.59
CA TYR A 465 32.09 36.61 8.00
C TYR A 465 30.61 36.49 7.73
N LEU A 466 30.25 36.00 6.55
CA LEU A 466 28.85 35.81 6.17
C LEU A 466 28.16 34.82 7.09
N SER A 467 28.80 33.68 7.38
CA SER A 467 28.26 32.68 8.30
C SER A 467 28.09 33.25 9.72
N TYR A 468 29.07 34.01 10.21
CA TYR A 468 28.99 34.64 11.51
C TYR A 468 27.79 35.61 11.59
N VAL A 469 27.64 36.52 10.63
CA VAL A 469 26.55 37.51 10.62
C VAL A 469 25.17 36.84 10.51
N ILE A 470 25.03 35.79 9.68
CA ILE A 470 23.79 35.06 9.58
C ILE A 470 23.47 34.37 10.90
N ASN A 471 24.42 33.66 11.51
CA ASN A 471 24.20 32.99 12.78
C ASN A 471 23.84 33.96 13.90
N GLN A 472 24.55 35.11 13.99
CA GLN A 472 24.39 36.06 15.06
C GLN A 472 23.10 36.90 14.95
N HIS A 473 22.76 37.36 13.74
CA HIS A 473 21.66 38.31 13.54
C HIS A 473 20.39 37.66 12.98
N LYS A 474 20.48 36.50 12.32
CA LYS A 474 19.32 35.82 11.77
C LYS A 474 18.96 34.53 12.55
N ASN A 475 19.73 34.22 13.63
CA ASN A 475 19.54 33.04 14.51
C ASN A 475 19.35 31.75 13.74
N ALA A 476 20.13 31.52 12.69
CA ALA A 476 20.02 30.34 11.84
C ALA A 476 21.36 30.05 11.16
N ASP A 477 21.64 28.79 10.85
CA ASP A 477 22.69 28.46 9.90
C ASP A 477 22.29 28.91 8.48
N PHE A 478 23.26 28.96 7.57
CA PHE A 478 23.03 29.42 6.20
C PHE A 478 21.92 28.66 5.49
N LYS A 479 21.89 27.33 5.65
CA LYS A 479 20.91 26.46 4.99
C LYS A 479 19.49 26.72 5.51
N THR A 480 19.33 26.83 6.80
CA THR A 480 18.05 27.17 7.46
C THR A 480 17.60 28.57 7.06
N TYR A 481 18.51 29.53 7.02
CA TYR A 481 18.25 30.90 6.60
C TYR A 481 17.72 30.96 5.15
N ILE A 482 18.42 30.38 4.18
CA ILE A 482 17.98 30.34 2.79
C ILE A 482 16.67 29.58 2.62
N ASN A 483 16.51 28.44 3.26
CA ASN A 483 15.27 27.67 3.19
C ASN A 483 14.07 28.44 3.74
N ARG A 484 14.25 29.22 4.81
CA ARG A 484 13.19 30.08 5.35
C ARG A 484 12.79 31.17 4.37
N LEU A 485 13.74 31.84 3.70
CA LEU A 485 13.46 32.81 2.66
C LEU A 485 12.66 32.20 1.50
N ARG A 486 13.07 31.04 1.03
CA ARG A 486 12.39 30.29 -0.03
C ARG A 486 10.95 29.93 0.32
N ILE A 487 10.72 29.47 1.56
CA ILE A 487 9.36 29.15 2.00
C ILE A 487 8.52 30.42 2.16
N ASN A 488 9.06 31.49 2.71
CA ASN A 488 8.34 32.76 2.82
C ASN A 488 7.94 33.31 1.44
N TYR A 489 8.83 33.23 0.45
CA TYR A 489 8.53 33.57 -0.93
C TYR A 489 7.34 32.80 -1.50
N ILE A 490 7.35 31.47 -1.37
CA ILE A 490 6.26 30.68 -1.93
C ILE A 490 4.95 30.83 -1.15
N VAL A 491 5.03 31.05 0.17
CA VAL A 491 3.86 31.36 1.01
C VAL A 491 3.23 32.69 0.57
N ASP A 492 4.03 33.71 0.34
CA ASP A 492 3.55 34.99 -0.19
C ASP A 492 2.84 34.84 -1.54
N LYS A 493 3.42 34.06 -2.46
CA LYS A 493 2.80 33.74 -3.74
C LYS A 493 1.48 32.96 -3.58
N LEU A 494 1.43 31.98 -2.70
CA LEU A 494 0.21 31.18 -2.44
C LEU A 494 -0.92 32.03 -1.83
N ILE A 495 -0.58 33.05 -1.03
CA ILE A 495 -1.56 33.97 -0.42
C ILE A 495 -2.08 34.94 -1.46
N ASN A 496 -1.18 35.59 -2.22
CA ASN A 496 -1.51 36.75 -3.05
C ASN A 496 -1.88 36.41 -4.50
N ASP A 497 -1.55 35.20 -4.99
CA ASP A 497 -1.85 34.76 -6.36
C ASP A 497 -2.54 33.39 -6.39
N GLU A 498 -3.83 33.36 -6.71
CA GLU A 498 -4.63 32.15 -6.80
C GLU A 498 -4.10 31.14 -7.83
N LYS A 499 -3.39 31.57 -8.86
CA LYS A 499 -2.80 30.67 -9.87
C LYS A 499 -1.75 29.74 -9.26
N TYR A 500 -1.00 30.22 -8.27
CA TYR A 500 0.01 29.43 -7.57
C TYR A 500 -0.60 28.26 -6.79
N ARG A 501 -1.84 28.38 -6.33
CA ARG A 501 -2.55 27.30 -5.64
C ARG A 501 -2.93 26.13 -6.56
N GLN A 502 -2.97 26.39 -7.88
CA GLN A 502 -3.29 25.38 -8.89
C GLN A 502 -2.04 24.62 -9.37
N TYR A 503 -0.85 25.07 -9.03
CA TYR A 503 0.39 24.41 -9.43
C TYR A 503 0.63 23.12 -8.64
N LYS A 504 1.24 22.13 -9.31
CA LYS A 504 1.72 20.93 -8.64
C LYS A 504 2.78 21.29 -7.61
N ILE A 505 2.83 20.58 -6.51
CA ILE A 505 3.83 20.78 -5.44
C ILE A 505 5.27 20.71 -5.98
N SER A 506 5.50 19.88 -7.00
CA SER A 506 6.81 19.80 -7.68
C SER A 506 7.19 21.10 -8.39
N ILE A 507 6.23 21.79 -9.01
CA ILE A 507 6.46 23.09 -9.67
C ILE A 507 6.76 24.17 -8.64
N LEU A 508 6.00 24.22 -7.54
CA LEU A 508 6.24 25.14 -6.44
C LEU A 508 7.63 24.94 -5.81
N ALA A 509 8.03 23.68 -5.63
CA ALA A 509 9.35 23.33 -5.14
C ALA A 509 10.47 23.78 -6.08
N ASP A 510 10.26 23.61 -7.38
CA ASP A 510 11.21 23.97 -8.42
C ASP A 510 11.42 25.48 -8.50
N GLU A 511 10.34 26.24 -8.44
CA GLU A 511 10.33 27.71 -8.50
C GLU A 511 11.05 28.36 -7.32
N CYS A 512 10.89 27.80 -6.12
CA CYS A 512 11.61 28.31 -4.95
C CYS A 512 12.98 27.63 -4.71
N GLY A 513 13.51 26.94 -5.72
CA GLY A 513 14.91 26.48 -5.76
C GLY A 513 15.22 25.22 -4.97
N PHE A 514 14.22 24.39 -4.62
CA PHE A 514 14.48 23.09 -3.99
C PHE A 514 14.82 22.02 -5.01
N SER A 515 15.77 21.15 -4.67
CA SER A 515 16.21 20.04 -5.52
C SER A 515 15.21 18.88 -5.59
N SER A 516 14.26 18.80 -4.66
CA SER A 516 13.20 17.78 -4.66
C SER A 516 11.93 18.26 -3.97
N HIS A 517 10.78 17.80 -4.44
CA HIS A 517 9.48 18.10 -3.85
C HIS A 517 9.34 17.54 -2.41
N SER A 518 9.99 16.40 -2.11
CA SER A 518 9.97 15.81 -0.76
C SER A 518 10.68 16.70 0.26
N LYS A 519 11.84 17.25 -0.11
CA LYS A 519 12.60 18.17 0.72
C LYS A 519 11.86 19.49 0.92
N PHE A 520 11.28 20.02 -0.17
CA PHE A 520 10.39 21.19 -0.10
C PHE A 520 9.24 20.96 0.88
N ALA A 521 8.49 19.85 0.74
CA ALA A 521 7.35 19.55 1.59
C ALA A 521 7.72 19.42 3.08
N ALA A 522 8.87 18.81 3.38
CA ALA A 522 9.38 18.68 4.74
C ALA A 522 9.72 20.06 5.34
N VAL A 523 10.47 20.89 4.61
CA VAL A 523 10.87 22.25 5.05
C VAL A 523 9.64 23.16 5.15
N PHE A 524 8.73 23.10 4.18
CA PHE A 524 7.49 23.87 4.20
C PHE A 524 6.67 23.55 5.46
N LYS A 525 6.54 22.25 5.79
CA LYS A 525 5.84 21.82 7.01
C LYS A 525 6.56 22.29 8.28
N ALA A 526 7.88 22.26 8.31
CA ALA A 526 8.65 22.71 9.46
C ALA A 526 8.53 24.23 9.69
N VAL A 527 8.38 25.04 8.62
CA VAL A 527 8.25 26.50 8.72
C VAL A 527 6.79 26.93 8.96
N THR A 528 5.81 26.21 8.41
CA THR A 528 4.39 26.62 8.42
C THR A 528 3.50 25.75 9.29
N ASP A 529 4.01 24.67 9.89
CA ASP A 529 3.28 23.62 10.62
C ASP A 529 2.31 22.79 9.75
N TYR A 530 2.18 23.09 8.45
CA TYR A 530 1.28 22.42 7.54
C TYR A 530 2.01 21.86 6.31
N SER A 531 1.55 20.73 5.79
CA SER A 531 2.02 20.29 4.48
C SER A 531 1.56 21.29 3.39
N PRO A 532 2.31 21.45 2.28
CA PRO A 532 1.93 22.37 1.21
C PRO A 532 0.49 22.15 0.71
N SER A 533 0.08 20.89 0.51
CA SER A 533 -1.27 20.55 0.07
C SER A 533 -2.35 20.91 1.10
N ALA A 534 -2.06 20.75 2.40
CA ALA A 534 -2.98 21.14 3.46
C ALA A 534 -3.09 22.65 3.55
N TYR A 535 -1.96 23.36 3.38
CA TYR A 535 -1.91 24.82 3.40
C TYR A 535 -2.75 25.43 2.26
N ILE A 536 -2.57 24.94 1.03
CA ILE A 536 -3.35 25.37 -0.13
C ILE A 536 -4.85 25.09 0.08
N LYS A 537 -5.20 23.89 0.55
CA LYS A 537 -6.60 23.53 0.82
C LYS A 537 -7.27 24.44 1.84
N TYR A 538 -6.53 24.91 2.86
CA TYR A 538 -7.05 25.85 3.85
C TYR A 538 -7.23 27.24 3.27
N LEU A 539 -6.30 27.73 2.41
CA LEU A 539 -6.44 29.00 1.71
C LEU A 539 -7.67 29.02 0.79
N ASP A 540 -7.89 27.96 0.04
CA ASP A 540 -9.05 27.85 -0.87
C ASP A 540 -10.38 27.76 -0.10
N ALA A 541 -10.40 27.08 1.05
CA ALA A 541 -11.59 27.01 1.90
C ALA A 541 -11.93 28.35 2.58
N GLU A 542 -10.96 29.22 2.81
CA GLU A 542 -11.18 30.55 3.39
C GLU A 542 -11.74 31.51 2.34
N ASN A 543 -11.22 31.48 1.11
CA ASN A 543 -11.74 32.30 -0.01
C ASN A 543 -13.18 31.92 -0.41
N THR A 544 -13.58 30.66 -0.26
CA THR A 544 -14.97 30.21 -0.48
C THR A 544 -15.92 30.65 0.63
N SER A 545 -15.42 30.86 1.84
CA SER A 545 -16.23 31.35 2.99
C SER A 545 -16.51 32.84 2.91
N ASP A 546 -15.58 33.64 2.40
CA ASP A 546 -15.74 35.08 2.24
C ASP A 546 -16.64 35.47 1.05
N LYS A 547 -16.76 34.60 0.03
CA LYS A 547 -17.70 34.79 -1.10
C LYS A 547 -19.17 34.49 -0.76
N ASN A 548 -19.45 33.86 0.38
CA ASN A 548 -20.83 33.51 0.80
C ASN A 548 -21.40 34.43 1.90
N VAL A 549 -20.70 35.50 2.28
CA VAL A 549 -21.24 36.53 3.17
C VAL A 549 -21.61 37.75 2.32
N HIS A 550 -22.64 37.59 1.53
CA HIS A 550 -23.38 38.76 1.03
C HIS A 550 -24.41 39.08 2.10
N PHE A 551 -24.17 40.16 2.86
CA PHE A 551 -25.21 40.78 3.69
C PHE A 551 -26.26 41.37 2.73
N PRO A 552 -27.55 41.14 2.91
CA PRO A 552 -28.54 41.90 2.23
C PRO A 552 -28.51 43.33 2.79
N GLU A 553 -28.27 44.31 1.92
CA GLU A 553 -28.56 45.70 2.21
C GLU A 553 -30.05 45.83 2.51
N ASN A 554 -30.34 46.39 3.68
CA ASN A 554 -31.70 46.78 4.03
C ASN A 554 -32.14 47.96 3.16
N ASP A 555 -33.24 47.76 2.44
CA ASP A 555 -34.21 48.81 2.09
C ASP A 555 -35.36 48.80 3.11
#